data_d01a2a1633edc6683323c790034d075e
#
_entry.id   d01a2a1633edc6683323c790034d075e
#
_cell.length_a   1.000
_cell.length_b   1.000
_cell.length_c   1.000
_cell.angle_alpha   90.00
_cell.angle_beta   90.00
_cell.angle_gamma   90.00
#
_symmetry.space_group_name_H-M   'P 1'
#
loop_
_entity.id
_entity.type
_entity.pdbx_description
1 polymer ?
#
loop_
_entity_poly.entity_id
_entity_poly.type
_entity_poly.pdbx_seq_one_letter_code
_entity_poly.pdbx_strand_id
1 'polypeptide(L)'
;EPAGTIGAESPPRPSPSPSATSEPSAAPSVAPTSTATPSSTTQSSSTSGSASISQPIPQLEPTGTVTVVDANGAEVTVQLPVNRIVCLTSVETVYAIGGGSKIVGIAGMLTTDVQTVLPSSILSLPVVGDRDTSPNIEVIIELKPDLILASQRLTDDHRKMFEDAGIAVIEDSTTGTRRNQYMRNLGLILNAQERVEELISYEQQYWDLVTERVADLPRSEKPLVYFEWYRQWFSTGPGGSYTRLIEAAGGINLAENSTVSSPQLSSEFVIEQNPDIAIRMLDYTSGETYEAFQNLHSTIASRTGMSGVNAVQNNQLHVIKSTLLVERDVIGLLYFAKWFHPDLFADIDPAAVHAEMIQKYYGTTLSGVYLYP
;
A
#
# COMPACT_ATOMS: atom_id res chain seq x y z
N GLU A 1 8.76 43.71 44.51
CA GLU A 1 7.81 44.67 43.93
C GLU A 1 7.66 44.38 42.44
N PRO A 2 6.46 44.43 41.91
CA PRO A 2 6.17 43.97 40.54
C PRO A 2 6.04 45.13 39.54
N ALA A 3 6.39 44.91 38.32
CA ALA A 3 6.04 45.74 37.18
C ALA A 3 5.57 44.82 36.05
N GLY A 4 4.39 44.89 35.62
CA GLY A 4 3.77 45.87 34.76
C GLY A 4 3.42 45.15 33.47
N THR A 5 2.19 44.60 33.40
CA THR A 5 1.55 44.02 32.20
C THR A 5 1.29 45.13 31.18
N ILE A 6 1.71 44.94 29.94
CA ILE A 6 1.23 45.76 28.81
C ILE A 6 0.55 44.78 27.85
N GLY A 7 -0.77 44.95 27.70
CA GLY A 7 -1.60 44.27 26.72
C GLY A 7 -1.32 44.77 25.32
N ALA A 8 -1.26 43.87 24.36
CA ALA A 8 -1.25 44.17 22.94
C ALA A 8 -2.62 43.80 22.35
N GLU A 9 -3.29 44.85 21.86
CA GLU A 9 -4.56 44.81 21.13
C GLU A 9 -4.38 44.07 19.77
N SER A 10 -5.37 43.24 19.46
CA SER A 10 -5.49 42.59 18.16
C SER A 10 -6.06 43.55 17.11
N PRO A 11 -5.58 43.51 15.86
CA PRO A 11 -6.17 44.32 14.77
C PRO A 11 -7.49 43.70 14.26
N PRO A 12 -8.39 44.51 13.69
CA PRO A 12 -9.73 44.11 13.29
C PRO A 12 -9.75 43.34 11.95
N ARG A 13 -10.73 42.45 11.87
CA ARG A 13 -11.07 41.58 10.74
C ARG A 13 -11.67 42.41 9.59
N PRO A 14 -11.30 42.20 8.32
CA PRO A 14 -12.02 42.81 7.21
C PRO A 14 -13.35 42.11 6.89
N SER A 15 -14.37 42.90 6.60
CA SER A 15 -15.72 42.49 6.20
C SER A 15 -15.75 41.96 4.74
N PRO A 16 -16.70 41.09 4.38
CA PRO A 16 -16.83 40.55 3.03
C PRO A 16 -17.53 41.53 2.08
N SER A 17 -17.02 41.63 0.87
CA SER A 17 -17.67 42.35 -0.25
C SER A 17 -18.59 41.43 -1.07
N PRO A 18 -19.61 41.93 -1.74
CA PRO A 18 -20.76 41.17 -2.18
C PRO A 18 -20.57 40.50 -3.56
N SER A 19 -21.34 39.43 -3.71
CA SER A 19 -21.55 38.60 -4.91
C SER A 19 -21.97 39.38 -6.14
N ALA A 20 -21.42 39.05 -7.26
CA ALA A 20 -21.97 39.38 -8.57
C ALA A 20 -22.60 38.12 -9.20
N THR A 21 -23.89 38.23 -9.39
CA THR A 21 -24.75 37.28 -10.12
C THR A 21 -24.54 37.48 -11.62
N SER A 22 -24.36 36.41 -12.38
CA SER A 22 -24.59 36.42 -13.83
C SER A 22 -25.34 35.17 -14.25
N GLU A 23 -26.49 35.40 -14.84
CA GLU A 23 -27.46 34.47 -15.40
C GLU A 23 -26.99 33.80 -16.72
N PRO A 24 -27.63 32.70 -17.13
CA PRO A 24 -27.15 31.81 -18.18
C PRO A 24 -27.63 32.23 -19.58
N SER A 25 -26.77 32.05 -20.58
CA SER A 25 -27.15 32.19 -21.99
C SER A 25 -27.42 30.83 -22.62
N ALA A 26 -28.52 30.77 -23.35
CA ALA A 26 -29.16 29.60 -23.94
C ALA A 26 -28.41 29.04 -25.16
N ALA A 27 -28.66 27.76 -25.38
CA ALA A 27 -28.28 26.99 -26.58
C ALA A 27 -29.04 27.40 -27.83
N PRO A 28 -28.58 26.94 -28.99
CA PRO A 28 -29.59 26.40 -29.93
C PRO A 28 -29.32 24.96 -30.35
N SER A 29 -30.42 24.23 -30.32
CA SER A 29 -30.70 22.93 -30.89
C SER A 29 -30.67 22.98 -32.42
N VAL A 30 -30.04 22.01 -33.06
CA VAL A 30 -30.41 21.60 -34.44
C VAL A 30 -30.34 20.09 -34.56
N ALA A 31 -31.50 19.48 -34.81
CA ALA A 31 -31.62 18.11 -35.27
C ALA A 31 -31.57 18.08 -36.82
N PRO A 32 -31.19 16.97 -37.42
CA PRO A 32 -31.87 16.57 -38.64
C PRO A 32 -32.49 15.18 -38.60
N THR A 33 -33.58 15.17 -39.26
CA THR A 33 -34.65 14.25 -39.55
C THR A 33 -34.19 13.00 -40.29
N SER A 34 -34.79 11.90 -39.86
CA SER A 34 -35.27 10.67 -40.52
C SER A 34 -35.19 10.54 -42.06
N THR A 35 -34.84 9.35 -42.52
CA THR A 35 -35.57 8.68 -43.61
C THR A 35 -35.50 7.16 -43.44
N ALA A 36 -36.65 6.50 -43.63
CA ALA A 36 -36.97 5.10 -43.36
C ALA A 36 -36.89 4.19 -44.61
N THR A 37 -36.59 2.93 -44.38
CA THR A 37 -37.13 1.64 -44.84
C THR A 37 -37.19 1.32 -46.38
N PRO A 38 -37.19 0.02 -46.85
CA PRO A 38 -37.77 -1.17 -46.20
C PRO A 38 -37.05 -2.54 -46.36
N SER A 39 -37.44 -3.43 -45.48
CA SER A 39 -37.73 -4.88 -45.54
C SER A 39 -37.10 -5.83 -46.56
N SER A 40 -36.55 -6.94 -46.08
CA SER A 40 -36.89 -8.27 -46.55
C SER A 40 -36.73 -9.34 -45.47
N THR A 41 -37.79 -10.07 -45.30
CA THR A 41 -38.04 -11.18 -44.41
C THR A 41 -37.28 -12.42 -44.90
N THR A 42 -36.58 -13.11 -44.00
CA THR A 42 -36.38 -14.57 -44.10
C THR A 42 -36.45 -15.21 -42.71
N GLN A 43 -37.50 -15.97 -42.48
CA GLN A 43 -37.64 -16.86 -41.35
C GLN A 43 -36.63 -18.02 -41.49
N SER A 44 -35.97 -18.32 -40.40
CA SER A 44 -35.40 -19.65 -40.13
C SER A 44 -35.55 -19.98 -38.66
N SER A 45 -36.11 -21.11 -38.44
CA SER A 45 -36.62 -21.73 -37.26
C SER A 45 -35.65 -21.82 -36.08
N SER A 46 -36.17 -21.51 -34.93
CA SER A 46 -35.68 -21.70 -33.58
C SER A 46 -35.25 -23.13 -33.26
N THR A 47 -34.02 -23.27 -32.72
CA THR A 47 -33.72 -24.38 -31.83
C THR A 47 -33.41 -23.76 -30.46
N SER A 48 -34.28 -24.06 -29.51
CA SER A 48 -34.15 -23.70 -28.11
C SER A 48 -32.92 -24.38 -27.51
N GLY A 49 -31.80 -23.69 -27.48
CA GLY A 49 -30.65 -24.07 -26.65
C GLY A 49 -30.87 -23.56 -25.23
N SER A 50 -31.25 -24.49 -24.35
CA SER A 50 -31.29 -24.28 -22.92
C SER A 50 -29.87 -23.85 -22.47
N ALA A 51 -29.70 -22.60 -22.11
CA ALA A 51 -28.47 -22.15 -21.46
C ALA A 51 -28.47 -22.80 -20.05
N SER A 52 -27.72 -23.90 -19.94
CA SER A 52 -27.31 -24.43 -18.63
C SER A 52 -26.48 -23.38 -17.96
N ILE A 53 -27.05 -22.70 -17.00
CA ILE A 53 -26.28 -21.96 -16.00
C ILE A 53 -25.54 -23.02 -15.21
N SER A 54 -24.26 -23.25 -15.57
CA SER A 54 -23.34 -24.05 -14.75
C SER A 54 -23.20 -23.32 -13.43
N GLN A 55 -23.87 -23.79 -12.39
CA GLN A 55 -23.58 -23.40 -11.03
C GLN A 55 -22.11 -23.79 -10.75
N PRO A 56 -21.32 -22.94 -10.13
CA PRO A 56 -19.98 -23.33 -9.74
C PRO A 56 -20.08 -24.58 -8.85
N ILE A 57 -19.35 -25.62 -9.23
CA ILE A 57 -19.23 -26.84 -8.43
C ILE A 57 -18.67 -26.42 -7.09
N PRO A 58 -19.30 -26.74 -5.94
CA PRO A 58 -18.73 -26.43 -4.65
C PRO A 58 -17.35 -27.08 -4.57
N GLN A 59 -16.29 -26.28 -4.51
CA GLN A 59 -14.96 -26.82 -4.20
C GLN A 59 -15.04 -27.37 -2.78
N LEU A 60 -14.73 -28.65 -2.62
CA LEU A 60 -14.59 -29.25 -1.30
C LEU A 60 -13.44 -28.54 -0.58
N GLU A 61 -13.77 -27.96 0.59
CA GLU A 61 -12.73 -27.40 1.47
C GLU A 61 -11.75 -28.51 1.85
N PRO A 62 -10.43 -28.27 1.73
CA PRO A 62 -9.43 -29.25 2.12
C PRO A 62 -9.57 -29.58 3.61
N THR A 63 -9.41 -30.85 3.96
CA THR A 63 -9.44 -31.35 5.34
C THR A 63 -8.13 -32.00 5.73
N GLY A 64 -7.82 -32.05 7.01
CA GLY A 64 -6.57 -32.60 7.53
C GLY A 64 -5.63 -31.53 8.02
N THR A 65 -4.35 -31.66 7.76
CA THR A 65 -3.33 -30.69 8.16
C THR A 65 -2.51 -30.24 6.97
N VAL A 66 -2.03 -29.00 7.00
CA VAL A 66 -0.99 -28.49 6.11
C VAL A 66 0.17 -27.95 6.94
N THR A 67 1.41 -28.25 6.55
CA THR A 67 2.59 -27.68 7.16
C THR A 67 3.19 -26.65 6.20
N VAL A 68 3.44 -25.46 6.70
CA VAL A 68 4.06 -24.35 5.95
C VAL A 68 5.28 -23.83 6.69
N VAL A 69 6.19 -23.19 5.96
CA VAL A 69 7.34 -22.50 6.56
C VAL A 69 7.00 -21.02 6.61
N ASP A 70 6.96 -20.44 7.81
CA ASP A 70 6.63 -19.03 8.01
C ASP A 70 7.81 -18.08 7.70
N ALA A 71 7.61 -16.78 7.92
CA ALA A 71 8.59 -15.76 7.56
C ALA A 71 9.89 -15.84 8.38
N ASN A 72 9.89 -16.43 9.56
CA ASN A 72 11.09 -16.63 10.37
C ASN A 72 11.80 -17.97 10.10
N GLY A 73 11.20 -18.82 9.25
CA GLY A 73 11.71 -20.14 8.89
C GLY A 73 11.21 -21.27 9.77
N ALA A 74 10.22 -21.03 10.64
CA ALA A 74 9.61 -22.06 11.46
C ALA A 74 8.60 -22.88 10.65
N GLU A 75 8.59 -24.21 10.86
CA GLU A 75 7.55 -25.09 10.35
C GLU A 75 6.30 -24.96 11.24
N VAL A 76 5.18 -24.51 10.64
CA VAL A 76 3.89 -24.37 11.33
C VAL A 76 2.89 -25.33 10.71
N THR A 77 2.32 -26.21 11.53
CA THR A 77 1.25 -27.13 11.10
C THR A 77 -0.10 -26.54 11.45
N VAL A 78 -0.93 -26.33 10.41
CA VAL A 78 -2.26 -25.74 10.51
C VAL A 78 -3.31 -26.81 10.25
N GLN A 79 -4.32 -26.89 11.13
CA GLN A 79 -5.48 -27.77 10.95
C GLN A 79 -6.44 -27.17 9.93
N LEU A 80 -6.91 -27.97 8.98
CA LEU A 80 -7.85 -27.55 7.94
C LEU A 80 -9.24 -28.17 8.18
N PRO A 81 -10.32 -27.49 7.79
CA PRO A 81 -10.35 -26.14 7.20
C PRO A 81 -10.14 -25.04 8.23
N VAL A 82 -9.43 -23.97 7.86
CA VAL A 82 -9.38 -22.73 8.64
C VAL A 82 -10.65 -21.93 8.38
N ASN A 83 -11.39 -21.62 9.43
CA ASN A 83 -12.65 -20.87 9.36
C ASN A 83 -12.62 -19.57 10.18
N ARG A 84 -11.66 -19.44 11.09
CA ARG A 84 -11.60 -18.33 12.04
C ARG A 84 -10.16 -17.81 12.12
N ILE A 85 -9.95 -16.61 11.59
CA ILE A 85 -8.62 -15.97 11.54
C ILE A 85 -8.64 -14.72 12.39
N VAL A 86 -7.63 -14.57 13.24
CA VAL A 86 -7.30 -13.29 13.86
C VAL A 86 -6.13 -12.67 13.12
N CYS A 87 -6.34 -11.46 12.60
CA CYS A 87 -5.32 -10.69 11.90
C CYS A 87 -4.74 -9.61 12.81
N LEU A 88 -3.62 -9.90 13.49
CA LEU A 88 -2.81 -8.87 14.15
C LEU A 88 -2.01 -8.07 13.12
N THR A 89 -1.80 -8.67 11.93
CA THR A 89 -1.22 -8.10 10.72
C THR A 89 -1.96 -8.64 9.49
N SER A 90 -1.60 -8.19 8.30
CA SER A 90 -2.00 -8.78 7.00
C SER A 90 -3.50 -8.86 6.71
N VAL A 91 -4.35 -8.10 7.42
CA VAL A 91 -5.81 -8.12 7.19
C VAL A 91 -6.15 -7.78 5.74
N GLU A 92 -5.43 -6.84 5.15
CA GLU A 92 -5.59 -6.43 3.75
C GLU A 92 -5.26 -7.58 2.79
N THR A 93 -4.15 -8.28 3.02
CA THR A 93 -3.73 -9.44 2.21
C THR A 93 -4.76 -10.57 2.27
N VAL A 94 -5.22 -10.93 3.47
CA VAL A 94 -6.25 -11.97 3.64
C VAL A 94 -7.53 -11.61 2.90
N TYR A 95 -7.93 -10.33 2.96
CA TYR A 95 -9.11 -9.85 2.23
C TYR A 95 -8.91 -9.92 0.71
N ALA A 96 -7.79 -9.44 0.19
CA ALA A 96 -7.48 -9.41 -1.24
C ALA A 96 -7.48 -10.79 -1.90
N ILE A 97 -7.04 -11.82 -1.17
CA ILE A 97 -7.05 -13.22 -1.64
C ILE A 97 -8.36 -13.97 -1.39
N GLY A 98 -9.41 -13.27 -0.89
CA GLY A 98 -10.75 -13.85 -0.73
C GLY A 98 -11.02 -14.47 0.64
N GLY A 99 -10.10 -14.38 1.61
CA GLY A 99 -10.26 -14.92 2.97
C GLY A 99 -11.08 -14.04 3.92
N GLY A 100 -11.63 -12.92 3.45
CA GLY A 100 -12.29 -11.92 4.30
C GLY A 100 -13.41 -12.45 5.18
N SER A 101 -14.21 -13.40 4.70
CA SER A 101 -15.31 -14.02 5.47
C SER A 101 -14.85 -14.89 6.65
N LYS A 102 -13.57 -15.24 6.68
CA LYS A 102 -12.96 -16.06 7.74
C LYS A 102 -12.33 -15.19 8.85
N ILE A 103 -12.21 -13.88 8.66
CA ILE A 103 -11.63 -12.97 9.67
C ILE A 103 -12.65 -12.76 10.80
N VAL A 104 -12.21 -12.96 12.05
CA VAL A 104 -13.04 -12.82 13.25
C VAL A 104 -12.52 -11.79 14.24
N GLY A 105 -11.31 -11.26 14.04
CA GLY A 105 -10.72 -10.21 14.86
C GLY A 105 -9.57 -9.53 14.11
N ILE A 106 -9.39 -8.24 14.35
CA ILE A 106 -8.38 -7.40 13.68
C ILE A 106 -7.61 -6.54 14.68
N ALA A 107 -6.38 -6.13 14.31
CA ALA A 107 -5.65 -5.11 15.06
C ALA A 107 -6.36 -3.74 14.97
N GLY A 108 -6.24 -2.92 16.02
CA GLY A 108 -6.90 -1.60 16.08
C GLY A 108 -6.19 -0.51 15.29
N MET A 109 -4.87 -0.61 15.15
CA MET A 109 -4.08 0.41 14.43
C MET A 109 -3.98 0.11 12.94
N LEU A 110 -5.09 0.24 12.22
CA LEU A 110 -5.12 0.21 10.76
C LEU A 110 -4.88 1.60 10.20
N THR A 111 -4.07 1.70 9.14
CA THR A 111 -3.89 2.96 8.40
C THR A 111 -5.19 3.39 7.72
N THR A 112 -5.37 4.69 7.46
CA THR A 112 -6.61 5.19 6.85
C THR A 112 -6.84 4.58 5.46
N ASP A 113 -5.80 4.37 4.68
CA ASP A 113 -5.93 3.77 3.35
C ASP A 113 -6.29 2.28 3.39
N VAL A 114 -5.82 1.52 4.37
CA VAL A 114 -6.31 0.16 4.62
C VAL A 114 -7.80 0.19 4.99
N GLN A 115 -8.21 1.15 5.82
CA GLN A 115 -9.62 1.33 6.16
C GLN A 115 -10.49 1.70 4.95
N THR A 116 -9.96 2.42 3.96
CA THR A 116 -10.73 2.80 2.76
C THR A 116 -10.92 1.65 1.78
N VAL A 117 -10.08 0.64 1.79
CA VAL A 117 -10.20 -0.52 0.89
C VAL A 117 -10.90 -1.71 1.51
N LEU A 118 -11.04 -1.77 2.83
CA LEU A 118 -11.75 -2.82 3.53
C LEU A 118 -13.23 -2.48 3.73
N PRO A 119 -14.15 -3.45 3.58
CA PRO A 119 -15.59 -3.21 3.82
C PRO A 119 -15.87 -3.02 5.31
N SER A 120 -16.99 -2.35 5.61
CA SER A 120 -17.45 -2.11 6.99
C SER A 120 -17.64 -3.40 7.79
N SER A 121 -17.96 -4.52 7.12
CA SER A 121 -18.07 -5.83 7.76
C SER A 121 -16.76 -6.32 8.38
N ILE A 122 -15.61 -5.95 7.81
CA ILE A 122 -14.30 -6.24 8.39
C ILE A 122 -13.93 -5.18 9.46
N LEU A 123 -14.15 -3.89 9.15
CA LEU A 123 -13.80 -2.80 10.06
C LEU A 123 -14.61 -2.78 11.38
N SER A 124 -15.77 -3.45 11.41
CA SER A 124 -16.61 -3.60 12.61
C SER A 124 -16.31 -4.86 13.43
N LEU A 125 -15.33 -5.67 13.03
CA LEU A 125 -14.92 -6.85 13.80
C LEU A 125 -14.28 -6.45 15.14
N PRO A 126 -14.26 -7.37 16.13
CA PRO A 126 -13.58 -7.16 17.40
C PRO A 126 -12.13 -6.72 17.21
N VAL A 127 -11.76 -5.64 17.92
CA VAL A 127 -10.37 -5.19 18.00
C VAL A 127 -9.66 -6.02 19.07
N VAL A 128 -8.60 -6.72 18.66
CA VAL A 128 -7.90 -7.72 19.49
C VAL A 128 -6.56 -7.21 20.04
N GLY A 129 -6.42 -5.91 20.17
CA GLY A 129 -5.21 -5.20 20.57
C GLY A 129 -4.85 -4.15 19.53
N ASP A 130 -3.98 -3.20 19.86
CA ASP A 130 -3.58 -2.15 18.94
C ASP A 130 -2.72 -2.72 17.80
N ARG A 131 -1.81 -3.62 18.15
CA ARG A 131 -0.88 -4.29 17.22
C ARG A 131 -0.48 -5.65 17.80
N ASP A 132 0.32 -6.39 17.02
CA ASP A 132 0.98 -7.63 17.42
C ASP A 132 1.95 -7.48 18.62
N THR A 133 2.45 -6.29 18.90
CA THR A 133 3.27 -5.99 20.07
C THR A 133 2.47 -5.88 21.38
N SER A 134 1.16 -5.71 21.28
CA SER A 134 0.25 -5.56 22.42
C SER A 134 -1.10 -6.26 22.18
N PRO A 135 -1.09 -7.58 21.88
CA PRO A 135 -2.32 -8.32 21.64
C PRO A 135 -3.13 -8.49 22.94
N ASN A 136 -4.45 -8.44 22.82
CA ASN A 136 -5.34 -8.80 23.92
C ASN A 136 -5.59 -10.31 23.91
N ILE A 137 -4.76 -11.03 24.65
CA ILE A 137 -4.73 -12.50 24.68
C ILE A 137 -6.10 -13.08 25.06
N GLU A 138 -6.79 -12.51 26.03
CA GLU A 138 -8.09 -13.01 26.51
C GLU A 138 -9.16 -12.90 25.40
N VAL A 139 -9.25 -11.74 24.77
CA VAL A 139 -10.19 -11.52 23.67
C VAL A 139 -9.88 -12.45 22.49
N ILE A 140 -8.59 -12.62 22.16
CA ILE A 140 -8.19 -13.51 21.06
C ILE A 140 -8.61 -14.95 21.35
N ILE A 141 -8.34 -15.47 22.54
CA ILE A 141 -8.71 -16.84 22.95
C ILE A 141 -10.25 -17.01 22.96
N GLU A 142 -10.99 -16.00 23.42
CA GLU A 142 -12.46 -16.02 23.43
C GLU A 142 -13.05 -16.11 22.02
N LEU A 143 -12.40 -15.50 21.03
CA LEU A 143 -12.77 -15.59 19.61
C LEU A 143 -12.54 -16.99 19.04
N LYS A 144 -11.82 -17.88 19.71
CA LYS A 144 -11.50 -19.25 19.28
C LYS A 144 -11.03 -19.29 17.83
N PRO A 145 -9.95 -18.61 17.48
CA PRO A 145 -9.43 -18.66 16.12
C PRO A 145 -8.74 -20.01 15.85
N ASP A 146 -8.76 -20.43 14.59
CA ASP A 146 -7.97 -21.56 14.10
C ASP A 146 -6.54 -21.11 13.77
N LEU A 147 -6.40 -19.82 13.42
CA LEU A 147 -5.17 -19.23 12.92
C LEU A 147 -5.01 -17.78 13.40
N ILE A 148 -3.80 -17.42 13.81
CA ILE A 148 -3.38 -16.04 14.07
C ILE A 148 -2.29 -15.67 13.07
N LEU A 149 -2.42 -14.49 12.43
CA LEU A 149 -1.38 -13.88 11.61
C LEU A 149 -0.75 -12.73 12.39
N ALA A 150 0.57 -12.79 12.55
CA ALA A 150 1.34 -11.83 13.34
C ALA A 150 2.66 -11.51 12.63
N SER A 151 3.34 -10.41 12.98
CA SER A 151 4.70 -10.14 12.50
C SER A 151 5.76 -10.63 13.50
N GLN A 152 7.02 -10.55 13.10
CA GLN A 152 8.18 -10.84 13.93
C GLN A 152 8.26 -10.03 15.26
N ARG A 153 7.31 -9.12 15.49
CA ARG A 153 7.23 -8.34 16.72
C ARG A 153 6.35 -8.98 17.79
N LEU A 154 5.62 -10.04 17.43
CA LEU A 154 4.93 -10.85 18.43
C LEU A 154 5.98 -11.54 19.31
N THR A 155 5.89 -11.37 20.64
CA THR A 155 6.85 -11.97 21.56
C THR A 155 6.70 -13.50 21.63
N ASP A 156 7.79 -14.20 21.92
CA ASP A 156 7.78 -15.66 22.10
C ASP A 156 6.79 -16.11 23.19
N ASP A 157 6.67 -15.32 24.25
CA ASP A 157 5.72 -15.60 25.33
C ASP A 157 4.26 -15.53 24.84
N HIS A 158 3.90 -14.52 24.04
CA HIS A 158 2.56 -14.41 23.48
C HIS A 158 2.31 -15.53 22.46
N ARG A 159 3.28 -15.82 21.59
CA ARG A 159 3.20 -16.93 20.63
C ARG A 159 2.91 -18.23 21.37
N LYS A 160 3.69 -18.51 22.40
CA LYS A 160 3.52 -19.73 23.20
C LYS A 160 2.16 -19.82 23.87
N MET A 161 1.61 -18.72 24.39
CA MET A 161 0.25 -18.71 24.97
C MET A 161 -0.82 -19.13 23.95
N PHE A 162 -0.70 -18.70 22.70
CA PHE A 162 -1.63 -19.10 21.63
C PHE A 162 -1.44 -20.56 21.24
N GLU A 163 -0.21 -21.01 21.09
CA GLU A 163 0.12 -22.40 20.74
C GLU A 163 -0.31 -23.38 21.85
N ASP A 164 -0.12 -23.03 23.14
CA ASP A 164 -0.61 -23.80 24.28
C ASP A 164 -2.15 -23.88 24.32
N ALA A 165 -2.84 -22.89 23.73
CA ALA A 165 -4.30 -22.92 23.51
C ALA A 165 -4.72 -23.71 22.26
N GLY A 166 -3.78 -24.30 21.53
CA GLY A 166 -4.02 -25.08 20.31
C GLY A 166 -4.27 -24.23 19.06
N ILE A 167 -3.88 -22.96 19.07
CA ILE A 167 -4.07 -22.02 17.97
C ILE A 167 -2.76 -21.94 17.16
N ALA A 168 -2.85 -22.13 15.85
CA ALA A 168 -1.69 -21.96 14.97
C ALA A 168 -1.34 -20.47 14.84
N VAL A 169 -0.04 -20.14 14.88
CA VAL A 169 0.47 -18.77 14.69
C VAL A 169 1.44 -18.77 13.52
N ILE A 170 1.14 -17.97 12.50
CA ILE A 170 2.01 -17.77 11.33
C ILE A 170 2.59 -16.37 11.38
N GLU A 171 3.91 -16.30 11.28
CA GLU A 171 4.62 -15.03 11.12
C GLU A 171 4.58 -14.57 9.68
N ASP A 172 4.14 -13.33 9.46
CA ASP A 172 3.98 -12.76 8.13
C ASP A 172 5.29 -12.23 7.53
N SER A 173 5.26 -12.11 6.21
CA SER A 173 6.23 -11.35 5.45
C SER A 173 5.50 -10.52 4.40
N THR A 174 5.26 -9.26 4.70
CA THR A 174 4.53 -8.35 3.82
C THR A 174 5.43 -7.68 2.78
N THR A 175 6.75 -7.83 2.91
CA THR A 175 7.73 -7.21 2.00
C THR A 175 8.81 -8.18 1.54
N GLY A 176 9.44 -7.85 0.42
CA GLY A 176 10.61 -8.54 -0.08
C GLY A 176 10.34 -9.93 -0.67
N THR A 177 11.40 -10.72 -0.80
CA THR A 177 11.37 -12.03 -1.49
C THR A 177 10.54 -13.10 -0.78
N ARG A 178 10.34 -12.98 0.53
CA ARG A 178 9.54 -13.93 1.32
C ARG A 178 8.02 -13.66 1.25
N ARG A 179 7.61 -12.47 0.78
CA ARG A 179 6.19 -12.11 0.65
C ARG A 179 5.42 -13.10 -0.23
N ASN A 180 5.95 -13.43 -1.40
CA ASN A 180 5.26 -14.36 -2.31
C ASN A 180 5.12 -15.76 -1.69
N GLN A 181 6.12 -16.23 -0.94
CA GLN A 181 6.01 -17.51 -0.23
C GLN A 181 4.95 -17.45 0.87
N TYR A 182 4.92 -16.36 1.65
CA TYR A 182 3.88 -16.13 2.65
C TYR A 182 2.48 -16.12 2.03
N MET A 183 2.29 -15.42 0.91
CA MET A 183 1.01 -15.41 0.19
C MET A 183 0.61 -16.82 -0.31
N ARG A 184 1.57 -17.61 -0.83
CA ARG A 184 1.32 -19.00 -1.23
C ARG A 184 0.93 -19.88 -0.05
N ASN A 185 1.55 -19.69 1.11
CA ASN A 185 1.16 -20.38 2.34
C ASN A 185 -0.29 -20.06 2.71
N LEU A 186 -0.69 -18.78 2.69
CA LEU A 186 -2.08 -18.39 2.89
C LEU A 186 -3.01 -19.00 1.84
N GLY A 187 -2.59 -19.03 0.57
CA GLY A 187 -3.33 -19.67 -0.50
C GLY A 187 -3.64 -21.14 -0.22
N LEU A 188 -2.62 -21.91 0.24
CA LEU A 188 -2.78 -23.30 0.64
C LEU A 188 -3.75 -23.47 1.82
N ILE A 189 -3.60 -22.63 2.85
CA ILE A 189 -4.39 -22.69 4.08
C ILE A 189 -5.85 -22.30 3.84
N LEU A 190 -6.10 -21.31 2.97
CA LEU A 190 -7.41 -20.73 2.73
C LEU A 190 -8.13 -21.30 1.48
N ASN A 191 -7.51 -22.27 0.80
CA ASN A 191 -7.97 -22.81 -0.48
C ASN A 191 -8.14 -21.70 -1.55
N ALA A 192 -7.17 -20.79 -1.62
CA ALA A 192 -7.19 -19.60 -2.46
C ALA A 192 -5.97 -19.51 -3.41
N GLN A 193 -5.38 -20.66 -3.77
CA GLN A 193 -4.13 -20.73 -4.54
C GLN A 193 -4.22 -19.97 -5.87
N GLU A 194 -5.32 -20.16 -6.61
CA GLU A 194 -5.54 -19.49 -7.90
C GLU A 194 -5.54 -17.97 -7.75
N ARG A 195 -6.26 -17.46 -6.74
CA ARG A 195 -6.35 -16.02 -6.47
C ARG A 195 -5.00 -15.43 -6.03
N VAL A 196 -4.24 -16.20 -5.26
CA VAL A 196 -2.88 -15.80 -4.84
C VAL A 196 -1.93 -15.73 -6.03
N GLU A 197 -1.90 -16.74 -6.90
CA GLU A 197 -1.03 -16.72 -8.08
C GLU A 197 -1.46 -15.63 -9.08
N GLU A 198 -2.74 -15.34 -9.19
CA GLU A 198 -3.23 -14.21 -9.98
C GLU A 198 -2.68 -12.87 -9.46
N LEU A 199 -2.73 -12.62 -8.14
CA LEU A 199 -2.20 -11.40 -7.52
C LEU A 199 -0.67 -11.33 -7.66
N ILE A 200 0.05 -12.42 -7.37
CA ILE A 200 1.50 -12.47 -7.53
C ILE A 200 1.90 -12.19 -8.99
N SER A 201 1.20 -12.80 -9.96
CA SER A 201 1.48 -12.59 -11.38
C SER A 201 1.18 -11.15 -11.83
N TYR A 202 0.10 -10.55 -11.29
CA TYR A 202 -0.24 -9.16 -11.54
C TYR A 202 0.85 -8.20 -11.04
N GLU A 203 1.41 -8.45 -9.88
CA GLU A 203 2.51 -7.63 -9.34
C GLU A 203 3.82 -7.90 -10.10
N GLN A 204 4.14 -9.17 -10.38
CA GLN A 204 5.38 -9.58 -11.02
C GLN A 204 5.54 -8.98 -12.41
N GLN A 205 4.47 -8.85 -13.21
CA GLN A 205 4.56 -8.23 -14.54
C GLN A 205 5.13 -6.80 -14.50
N TYR A 206 4.79 -6.02 -13.45
CA TYR A 206 5.32 -4.66 -13.29
C TYR A 206 6.74 -4.65 -12.73
N TRP A 207 7.07 -5.61 -11.84
CA TRP A 207 8.45 -5.81 -11.41
C TRP A 207 9.37 -6.13 -12.58
N ASP A 208 8.96 -7.05 -13.45
CA ASP A 208 9.72 -7.44 -14.64
C ASP A 208 9.84 -6.25 -15.60
N LEU A 209 8.73 -5.57 -15.91
CA LEU A 209 8.72 -4.40 -16.78
C LEU A 209 9.70 -3.31 -16.32
N VAL A 210 9.70 -2.99 -15.01
CA VAL A 210 10.59 -1.95 -14.49
C VAL A 210 12.04 -2.41 -14.56
N THR A 211 12.34 -3.61 -14.06
CA THR A 211 13.71 -4.12 -14.02
C THR A 211 14.32 -4.33 -15.40
N GLU A 212 13.54 -4.79 -16.37
CA GLU A 212 13.97 -4.94 -17.78
C GLU A 212 14.30 -3.59 -18.42
N ARG A 213 13.47 -2.57 -18.21
CA ARG A 213 13.70 -1.24 -18.81
C ARG A 213 14.94 -0.53 -18.29
N VAL A 214 15.34 -0.79 -17.04
CA VAL A 214 16.50 -0.14 -16.41
C VAL A 214 17.76 -1.00 -16.39
N ALA A 215 17.68 -2.26 -16.87
CA ALA A 215 18.77 -3.26 -16.77
C ALA A 215 20.09 -2.77 -17.38
N ASP A 216 20.01 -2.18 -18.57
CA ASP A 216 21.17 -1.76 -19.36
C ASP A 216 21.62 -0.32 -19.10
N LEU A 217 20.99 0.38 -18.14
CA LEU A 217 21.37 1.76 -17.81
C LEU A 217 22.75 1.79 -17.19
N PRO A 218 23.69 2.55 -17.75
CA PRO A 218 24.99 2.77 -17.12
C PRO A 218 24.81 3.57 -15.82
N ARG A 219 25.74 3.39 -14.87
CA ARG A 219 25.67 4.09 -13.58
C ARG A 219 25.54 5.61 -13.71
N SER A 220 26.10 6.20 -14.76
CA SER A 220 26.04 7.64 -15.03
C SER A 220 24.66 8.16 -15.39
N GLU A 221 23.73 7.28 -15.77
CA GLU A 221 22.34 7.61 -16.11
C GLU A 221 21.36 7.29 -14.97
N LYS A 222 21.88 6.72 -13.87
CA LYS A 222 21.09 6.39 -12.68
C LYS A 222 21.14 7.56 -11.69
N PRO A 223 19.99 8.12 -11.25
CA PRO A 223 20.00 9.23 -10.30
C PRO A 223 20.46 8.79 -8.92
N LEU A 224 21.15 9.70 -8.21
CA LEU A 224 21.48 9.54 -6.80
C LEU A 224 20.25 9.86 -5.95
N VAL A 225 19.79 8.90 -5.15
CA VAL A 225 18.53 8.97 -4.41
C VAL A 225 18.80 9.03 -2.92
N TYR A 226 18.35 10.10 -2.27
CA TYR A 226 18.23 10.18 -0.83
C TYR A 226 16.84 9.71 -0.40
N PHE A 227 16.77 8.61 0.33
CA PHE A 227 15.56 8.14 0.96
C PHE A 227 15.57 8.50 2.45
N GLU A 228 14.53 9.19 2.92
CA GLU A 228 14.32 9.49 4.32
C GLU A 228 13.11 8.72 4.84
N TRP A 229 13.35 7.85 5.80
CA TRP A 229 12.31 7.00 6.37
C TRP A 229 11.40 7.81 7.32
N TYR A 230 10.96 7.28 8.46
CA TYR A 230 9.95 7.92 9.33
C TYR A 230 10.48 9.09 10.18
N ARG A 231 11.77 9.30 10.28
CA ARG A 231 12.37 10.41 11.03
C ARG A 231 13.49 11.09 10.24
N GLN A 232 13.80 12.31 10.65
CA GLN A 232 14.78 13.16 9.97
C GLN A 232 16.15 12.49 9.85
N TRP A 233 16.71 12.51 8.65
CA TRP A 233 18.00 11.94 8.27
C TRP A 233 18.16 10.44 8.50
N PHE A 234 17.09 9.74 8.83
CA PHE A 234 17.11 8.30 8.99
C PHE A 234 16.78 7.63 7.66
N SER A 235 17.73 6.85 7.14
CA SER A 235 17.69 6.35 5.76
C SER A 235 17.64 4.83 5.69
N THR A 236 17.69 4.31 4.48
CA THR A 236 17.83 2.88 4.16
C THR A 236 19.21 2.63 3.59
N GLY A 237 19.90 1.60 4.07
CA GLY A 237 21.22 1.16 3.60
C GLY A 237 21.15 -0.22 2.95
N PRO A 238 22.30 -0.85 2.66
CA PRO A 238 22.38 -2.18 2.06
C PRO A 238 21.54 -3.21 2.85
N GLY A 239 20.71 -3.98 2.15
CA GLY A 239 19.79 -4.95 2.76
C GLY A 239 18.57 -4.34 3.44
N GLY A 240 18.42 -3.02 3.46
CA GLY A 240 17.22 -2.35 3.94
C GLY A 240 16.04 -2.53 2.98
N SER A 241 14.83 -2.53 3.53
CA SER A 241 13.62 -2.84 2.77
C SER A 241 13.37 -1.92 1.56
N TYR A 242 13.73 -0.64 1.69
CA TYR A 242 13.48 0.36 0.62
C TYR A 242 14.63 0.48 -0.38
N THR A 243 15.84 0.02 -0.03
CA THR A 243 16.98 -0.04 -0.95
C THR A 243 16.63 -0.88 -2.18
N ARG A 244 15.93 -2.00 -2.01
CA ARG A 244 15.47 -2.86 -3.09
C ARG A 244 14.60 -2.10 -4.11
N LEU A 245 13.69 -1.24 -3.64
CA LEU A 245 12.83 -0.43 -4.53
C LEU A 245 13.64 0.59 -5.31
N ILE A 246 14.59 1.27 -4.66
CA ILE A 246 15.47 2.25 -5.29
C ILE A 246 16.30 1.60 -6.39
N GLU A 247 16.95 0.48 -6.08
CA GLU A 247 17.83 -0.25 -7.01
C GLU A 247 17.04 -0.86 -8.17
N ALA A 248 15.89 -1.48 -7.89
CA ALA A 248 15.02 -2.07 -8.91
C ALA A 248 14.44 -1.02 -9.87
N ALA A 249 14.19 0.20 -9.39
CA ALA A 249 13.76 1.33 -10.21
C ALA A 249 14.92 2.01 -10.98
N GLY A 250 16.15 1.50 -10.88
CA GLY A 250 17.32 2.05 -11.59
C GLY A 250 17.95 3.26 -10.90
N GLY A 251 17.70 3.49 -9.60
CA GLY A 251 18.36 4.52 -8.81
C GLY A 251 19.61 4.03 -8.10
N ILE A 252 20.43 4.96 -7.60
CA ILE A 252 21.60 4.72 -6.74
C ILE A 252 21.21 5.17 -5.33
N ASN A 253 21.21 4.26 -4.37
CA ASN A 253 20.94 4.63 -2.98
C ASN A 253 22.11 5.46 -2.42
N LEU A 254 21.83 6.69 -1.94
CA LEU A 254 22.84 7.57 -1.34
C LEU A 254 23.58 6.90 -0.17
N ALA A 255 22.94 6.01 0.55
CA ALA A 255 23.51 5.25 1.66
C ALA A 255 24.04 3.86 1.24
N GLU A 256 24.33 3.60 -0.06
CA GLU A 256 24.78 2.28 -0.57
C GLU A 256 26.06 1.76 0.12
N ASN A 257 26.93 2.65 0.61
CA ASN A 257 28.17 2.30 1.30
C ASN A 257 28.02 2.22 2.84
N SER A 258 26.80 2.29 3.36
CA SER A 258 26.56 2.13 4.80
C SER A 258 26.85 0.70 5.26
N THR A 259 27.37 0.55 6.47
CA THR A 259 27.61 -0.75 7.09
C THR A 259 26.38 -1.32 7.81
N VAL A 260 25.29 -0.52 7.87
CA VAL A 260 24.03 -0.90 8.51
C VAL A 260 22.86 -0.69 7.57
N SER A 261 21.82 -1.52 7.70
CA SER A 261 20.64 -1.47 6.85
C SER A 261 19.72 -0.26 7.10
N SER A 262 19.89 0.43 8.21
CA SER A 262 19.07 1.59 8.58
C SER A 262 19.94 2.66 9.22
N PRO A 263 20.73 3.41 8.43
CA PRO A 263 21.66 4.41 8.94
C PRO A 263 20.97 5.71 9.35
N GLN A 264 21.45 6.32 10.43
CA GLN A 264 21.24 7.74 10.72
C GLN A 264 22.34 8.54 10.01
N LEU A 265 21.99 9.30 8.99
CA LEU A 265 22.92 10.15 8.25
C LEU A 265 23.09 11.51 8.94
N SER A 266 24.15 12.24 8.63
CA SER A 266 24.25 13.64 9.00
C SER A 266 23.67 14.55 7.91
N SER A 267 23.22 15.73 8.29
CA SER A 267 22.73 16.74 7.34
C SER A 267 23.83 17.16 6.36
N GLU A 268 25.05 17.34 6.86
CA GLU A 268 26.21 17.71 6.07
C GLU A 268 26.50 16.68 5.00
N PHE A 269 26.48 15.39 5.35
CA PHE A 269 26.70 14.31 4.40
C PHE A 269 25.65 14.33 3.27
N VAL A 270 24.36 14.43 3.60
CA VAL A 270 23.29 14.44 2.58
C VAL A 270 23.43 15.65 1.65
N ILE A 271 23.72 16.83 2.21
CA ILE A 271 23.91 18.07 1.43
C ILE A 271 25.15 17.98 0.54
N GLU A 272 26.27 17.46 1.06
CA GLU A 272 27.53 17.31 0.31
C GLU A 272 27.39 16.31 -0.84
N GLN A 273 26.66 15.20 -0.63
CA GLN A 273 26.38 14.21 -1.68
C GLN A 273 25.46 14.75 -2.77
N ASN A 274 24.68 15.80 -2.47
CA ASN A 274 23.84 16.53 -3.41
C ASN A 274 22.92 15.61 -4.26
N PRO A 275 22.01 14.83 -3.65
CA PRO A 275 21.16 13.87 -4.36
C PRO A 275 20.30 14.53 -5.43
N ASP A 276 20.11 13.80 -6.53
CA ASP A 276 19.26 14.21 -7.65
C ASP A 276 17.77 14.11 -7.27
N ILE A 277 17.43 13.11 -6.46
CA ILE A 277 16.06 12.84 -6.00
C ILE A 277 16.08 12.64 -4.49
N ALA A 278 15.09 13.19 -3.81
CA ALA A 278 14.84 12.98 -2.40
C ALA A 278 13.43 12.42 -2.21
N ILE A 279 13.31 11.33 -1.45
CA ILE A 279 12.03 10.68 -1.15
C ILE A 279 11.86 10.62 0.35
N ARG A 280 10.76 11.14 0.85
CA ARG A 280 10.36 11.03 2.25
C ARG A 280 9.16 10.13 2.40
N MET A 281 9.29 9.09 3.22
CA MET A 281 8.14 8.28 3.58
C MET A 281 7.28 9.00 4.63
N LEU A 282 6.01 9.20 4.32
CA LEU A 282 5.02 9.63 5.30
C LEU A 282 4.56 8.40 6.09
N ASP A 283 4.73 8.44 7.39
CA ASP A 283 4.23 7.41 8.29
C ASP A 283 2.79 7.69 8.73
N TYR A 284 2.13 6.68 9.29
CA TYR A 284 0.74 6.76 9.75
C TYR A 284 0.52 7.69 10.95
N THR A 285 1.59 8.21 11.58
CA THR A 285 1.49 9.12 12.74
C THR A 285 1.44 10.59 12.33
N SER A 286 1.86 10.90 11.11
CA SER A 286 2.00 12.26 10.59
C SER A 286 0.70 12.87 10.05
N GLY A 287 -0.42 12.12 10.11
CA GLY A 287 -1.66 12.48 9.44
C GLY A 287 -1.62 12.12 7.95
N GLU A 288 -2.80 11.93 7.35
CA GLU A 288 -2.92 11.38 5.99
C GLU A 288 -3.68 12.31 5.05
N THR A 289 -3.68 13.61 5.36
CA THR A 289 -4.31 14.65 4.56
C THR A 289 -3.32 15.22 3.53
N TYR A 290 -3.83 15.76 2.43
CA TYR A 290 -3.01 16.47 1.44
C TYR A 290 -2.13 17.54 2.09
N GLU A 291 -2.68 18.26 3.07
CA GLU A 291 -1.95 19.29 3.83
C GLU A 291 -0.78 18.69 4.62
N ALA A 292 -0.93 17.49 5.21
CA ALA A 292 0.16 16.83 5.93
C ALA A 292 1.33 16.50 5.00
N PHE A 293 1.05 16.01 3.79
CA PHE A 293 2.09 15.76 2.76
C PHE A 293 2.80 17.06 2.37
N GLN A 294 2.03 18.10 2.08
CA GLN A 294 2.54 19.41 1.69
C GLN A 294 3.39 20.06 2.78
N ASN A 295 2.94 19.97 4.04
CA ASN A 295 3.68 20.49 5.19
C ASN A 295 5.01 19.72 5.41
N LEU A 296 4.99 18.40 5.28
CA LEU A 296 6.21 17.60 5.41
C LEU A 296 7.21 17.92 4.30
N HIS A 297 6.74 18.01 3.04
CA HIS A 297 7.56 18.43 1.91
C HIS A 297 8.20 19.81 2.16
N SER A 298 7.39 20.80 2.53
CA SER A 298 7.86 22.17 2.80
C SER A 298 8.86 22.20 3.96
N THR A 299 8.62 21.40 5.00
CA THR A 299 9.54 21.27 6.14
C THR A 299 10.91 20.75 5.70
N ILE A 300 10.95 19.74 4.84
CA ILE A 300 12.21 19.18 4.34
C ILE A 300 12.95 20.18 3.44
N ALA A 301 12.21 20.77 2.48
CA ALA A 301 12.80 21.74 1.54
C ALA A 301 13.39 22.97 2.25
N SER A 302 12.82 23.37 3.38
CA SER A 302 13.27 24.55 4.18
C SER A 302 14.38 24.24 5.18
N ARG A 303 14.82 22.99 5.34
CA ARG A 303 15.96 22.65 6.22
C ARG A 303 17.23 23.36 5.77
N THR A 304 18.06 23.78 6.72
CA THR A 304 19.32 24.45 6.44
C THR A 304 20.16 23.66 5.44
N GLY A 305 20.53 24.29 4.33
CA GLY A 305 21.33 23.71 3.26
C GLY A 305 20.54 22.94 2.19
N MET A 306 19.31 22.47 2.47
CA MET A 306 18.53 21.70 1.52
C MET A 306 18.09 22.49 0.27
N SER A 307 17.92 23.80 0.40
CA SER A 307 17.60 24.67 -0.75
C SER A 307 18.66 24.69 -1.87
N GLY A 308 19.88 24.28 -1.57
CA GLY A 308 20.96 24.13 -2.55
C GLY A 308 21.08 22.74 -3.18
N VAL A 309 20.34 21.76 -2.69
CA VAL A 309 20.40 20.37 -3.14
C VAL A 309 19.61 20.20 -4.45
N ASN A 310 20.17 19.44 -5.42
CA ASN A 310 19.57 19.18 -6.72
C ASN A 310 18.11 18.75 -6.62
N ALA A 311 17.79 17.81 -5.73
CA ALA A 311 16.43 17.31 -5.53
C ALA A 311 15.42 18.43 -5.22
N VAL A 312 15.81 19.43 -4.43
CA VAL A 312 14.94 20.57 -4.10
C VAL A 312 14.91 21.58 -5.25
N GLN A 313 16.05 21.88 -5.86
CA GLN A 313 16.12 22.85 -6.96
C GLN A 313 15.37 22.40 -8.20
N ASN A 314 15.36 21.09 -8.47
CA ASN A 314 14.75 20.50 -9.66
C ASN A 314 13.31 19.96 -9.39
N ASN A 315 12.71 20.27 -8.23
CA ASN A 315 11.39 19.76 -7.81
C ASN A 315 11.30 18.21 -7.81
N GLN A 316 12.40 17.55 -7.40
CA GLN A 316 12.51 16.10 -7.26
C GLN A 316 12.54 15.67 -5.78
N LEU A 317 11.90 16.44 -4.92
CA LEU A 317 11.60 16.06 -3.56
C LEU A 317 10.16 15.55 -3.50
N HIS A 318 9.99 14.27 -3.17
CA HIS A 318 8.70 13.60 -3.12
C HIS A 318 8.38 13.10 -1.72
N VAL A 319 7.13 13.19 -1.33
CA VAL A 319 6.59 12.56 -0.11
C VAL A 319 5.66 11.44 -0.54
N ILE A 320 5.89 10.22 -0.05
CA ILE A 320 5.12 9.04 -0.42
C ILE A 320 4.62 8.30 0.82
N LYS A 321 3.42 7.75 0.77
CA LYS A 321 2.81 7.00 1.86
C LYS A 321 3.48 5.64 2.05
N SER A 322 3.62 5.22 3.31
CA SER A 322 4.23 3.94 3.68
C SER A 322 3.56 2.73 3.03
N THR A 323 2.25 2.75 2.87
CA THR A 323 1.48 1.66 2.26
C THR A 323 1.94 1.33 0.83
N LEU A 324 2.36 2.36 0.05
CA LEU A 324 2.91 2.14 -1.29
C LEU A 324 4.33 1.56 -1.29
N LEU A 325 4.98 1.48 -0.13
CA LEU A 325 6.34 0.97 0.01
C LEU A 325 6.39 -0.38 0.74
N VAL A 326 5.27 -0.81 1.32
CA VAL A 326 5.17 -2.03 2.14
C VAL A 326 4.11 -2.98 1.59
N GLU A 327 2.83 -2.65 1.73
CA GLU A 327 1.71 -3.53 1.35
C GLU A 327 1.49 -3.59 -0.17
N ARG A 328 1.75 -2.47 -0.86
CA ARG A 328 1.56 -2.29 -2.31
C ARG A 328 2.86 -1.81 -2.97
N ASP A 329 3.97 -2.47 -2.63
CA ASP A 329 5.32 -2.04 -3.01
C ASP A 329 5.56 -1.99 -4.52
N VAL A 330 4.80 -2.74 -5.31
CA VAL A 330 4.80 -2.63 -6.77
C VAL A 330 4.36 -1.25 -7.26
N ILE A 331 3.39 -0.62 -6.57
CA ILE A 331 2.95 0.74 -6.90
C ILE A 331 4.03 1.76 -6.55
N GLY A 332 4.67 1.60 -5.39
CA GLY A 332 5.83 2.41 -5.00
C GLY A 332 6.99 2.28 -6.00
N LEU A 333 7.27 1.06 -6.48
CA LEU A 333 8.25 0.79 -7.52
C LEU A 333 7.94 1.56 -8.80
N LEU A 334 6.68 1.56 -9.24
CA LEU A 334 6.26 2.28 -10.45
C LEU A 334 6.41 3.79 -10.30
N TYR A 335 6.11 4.36 -9.13
CA TYR A 335 6.37 5.78 -8.86
C TYR A 335 7.87 6.09 -8.87
N PHE A 336 8.69 5.26 -8.23
CA PHE A 336 10.15 5.44 -8.26
C PHE A 336 10.69 5.39 -9.68
N ALA A 337 10.29 4.39 -10.46
CA ALA A 337 10.68 4.26 -11.86
C ALA A 337 10.30 5.50 -12.69
N LYS A 338 9.07 6.01 -12.49
CA LYS A 338 8.58 7.22 -13.16
C LYS A 338 9.34 8.48 -12.76
N TRP A 339 9.69 8.64 -11.48
CA TRP A 339 10.47 9.78 -11.00
C TRP A 339 11.94 9.71 -11.45
N PHE A 340 12.53 8.51 -11.47
CA PHE A 340 13.94 8.31 -11.80
C PHE A 340 14.19 8.42 -13.31
N HIS A 341 13.26 7.89 -14.12
CA HIS A 341 13.41 7.77 -15.55
C HIS A 341 12.09 8.11 -16.29
N PRO A 342 11.62 9.37 -16.22
CA PRO A 342 10.31 9.77 -16.74
C PRO A 342 10.10 9.42 -18.22
N ASP A 343 11.14 9.48 -19.03
CA ASP A 343 11.05 9.17 -20.46
C ASP A 343 10.90 7.67 -20.73
N LEU A 344 11.59 6.81 -19.94
CA LEU A 344 11.49 5.36 -20.07
C LEU A 344 10.12 4.82 -19.61
N PHE A 345 9.43 5.56 -18.75
CA PHE A 345 8.13 5.19 -18.18
C PHE A 345 7.02 6.18 -18.56
N ALA A 346 7.16 6.86 -19.72
CA ALA A 346 6.17 7.83 -20.17
C ALA A 346 4.78 7.21 -20.37
N ASP A 347 4.73 5.95 -20.81
CA ASP A 347 3.53 5.14 -21.04
C ASP A 347 2.89 4.56 -19.78
N ILE A 348 3.53 4.66 -18.62
CA ILE A 348 3.02 4.13 -17.36
C ILE A 348 2.38 5.24 -16.52
N ASP A 349 1.17 4.98 -16.07
CA ASP A 349 0.47 5.77 -15.05
C ASP A 349 0.34 4.96 -13.76
N PRO A 350 1.21 5.18 -12.77
CA PRO A 350 1.17 4.45 -11.50
C PRO A 350 -0.15 4.62 -10.73
N ALA A 351 -0.82 5.78 -10.87
CA ALA A 351 -2.11 6.01 -10.23
C ALA A 351 -3.22 5.17 -10.85
N ALA A 352 -3.21 5.03 -12.17
CA ALA A 352 -4.16 4.17 -12.88
C ALA A 352 -3.94 2.68 -12.52
N VAL A 353 -2.69 2.21 -12.45
CA VAL A 353 -2.34 0.85 -12.02
C VAL A 353 -2.81 0.60 -10.58
N HIS A 354 -2.60 1.57 -9.69
CA HIS A 354 -3.07 1.48 -8.31
C HIS A 354 -4.61 1.38 -8.22
N ALA A 355 -5.31 2.23 -8.98
CA ALA A 355 -6.77 2.19 -9.02
C ALA A 355 -7.31 0.86 -9.57
N GLU A 356 -6.68 0.31 -10.62
CA GLU A 356 -7.01 -1.01 -11.16
C GLU A 356 -6.78 -2.12 -10.14
N MET A 357 -5.64 -2.12 -9.46
CA MET A 357 -5.32 -3.08 -8.40
C MET A 357 -6.37 -3.08 -7.29
N ILE A 358 -6.77 -1.90 -6.81
CA ILE A 358 -7.79 -1.76 -5.77
C ILE A 358 -9.14 -2.24 -6.27
N GLN A 359 -9.56 -1.87 -7.46
CA GLN A 359 -10.82 -2.35 -8.03
C GLN A 359 -10.84 -3.88 -8.20
N LYS A 360 -9.73 -4.45 -8.68
CA LYS A 360 -9.63 -5.89 -9.01
C LYS A 360 -9.59 -6.78 -7.77
N TYR A 361 -8.83 -6.39 -6.74
CA TYR A 361 -8.56 -7.24 -5.58
C TYR A 361 -9.40 -6.90 -4.35
N TYR A 362 -9.88 -5.66 -4.26
CA TYR A 362 -10.67 -5.17 -3.12
C TYR A 362 -12.12 -4.84 -3.48
N GLY A 363 -12.45 -4.73 -4.78
CA GLY A 363 -13.82 -4.47 -5.26
C GLY A 363 -14.33 -3.07 -4.92
N THR A 364 -13.42 -2.12 -4.64
CA THR A 364 -13.77 -0.74 -4.29
C THR A 364 -13.02 0.26 -5.15
N THR A 365 -13.37 1.54 -5.05
CA THR A 365 -12.68 2.62 -5.76
C THR A 365 -11.55 3.17 -4.89
N LEU A 366 -10.37 3.36 -5.49
CA LEU A 366 -9.25 4.00 -4.83
C LEU A 366 -9.62 5.41 -4.38
N SER A 367 -9.34 5.73 -3.13
CA SER A 367 -9.54 7.06 -2.55
C SER A 367 -8.41 7.41 -1.59
N GLY A 368 -8.21 8.70 -1.34
CA GLY A 368 -7.16 9.18 -0.45
C GLY A 368 -5.99 9.84 -1.17
N VAL A 369 -5.03 10.32 -0.40
CA VAL A 369 -3.79 10.94 -0.88
C VAL A 369 -2.64 9.99 -0.57
N TYR A 370 -1.83 9.70 -1.56
CA TYR A 370 -0.76 8.71 -1.44
C TYR A 370 0.65 9.30 -1.64
N LEU A 371 0.74 10.47 -2.25
CA LEU A 371 2.02 11.13 -2.53
C LEU A 371 1.86 12.66 -2.72
N TYR A 372 3.01 13.37 -2.68
CA TYR A 372 3.14 14.79 -2.97
C TYR A 372 4.59 15.12 -3.38
N PRO A 373 4.83 16.00 -4.34
CA PRO A 373 4.11 16.17 -5.57
C PRO A 373 4.20 14.95 -6.45
#